data_f070a350debaa2dc6091ec2a8aa05dcc
#
_entry.id   f070a350debaa2dc6091ec2a8aa05dcc
#
_cell.length_a   1.000
_cell.length_b   1.000
_cell.length_c   1.000
_cell.angle_alpha   90.00
_cell.angle_beta   90.00
_cell.angle_gamma   90.00
#
_symmetry.space_group_name_H-M   'P 1'
#
loop_
_entity.id
_entity.type
_entity.pdbx_description
1 polymer ?
#
loop_
_entity_poly.entity_id
_entity_poly.type
_entity_poly.pdbx_seq_one_letter_code
_entity_poly.pdbx_strand_id
1 'polypeptide(L)'
;NKEDVFPAGNVFRDFDNRTNRDNGENVIATDFHNPYFHKTIKPDEIRANKDFFLYKEMNGKFTIESQDQEVRDPDTECDYTFVHFTLPMQSPLLGGTVNVFGALTGWNANKSNEMTWNFNTSAYELSMLLKQGYYNYQYVYVPQGAKTADATNIEGSFWETGNEYQIFVYYSDYSARYDRLVGYILMNSNED
;
A
#
# COMPACT_ATOMS: atom_id res chain seq x y z
N ASN A 1 19.74 -20.74 -5.49
CA ASN A 1 19.08 -20.10 -6.64
C ASN A 1 18.68 -18.69 -6.23
N LYS A 2 19.06 -17.67 -6.99
CA LYS A 2 18.67 -16.27 -6.69
C LYS A 2 17.16 -16.02 -6.92
N GLU A 3 16.47 -16.94 -7.55
CA GLU A 3 15.05 -16.84 -7.91
C GLU A 3 14.11 -17.09 -6.73
N ASP A 4 14.62 -17.66 -5.64
CA ASP A 4 13.83 -18.04 -4.46
C ASP A 4 14.06 -17.10 -3.25
N VAL A 5 14.64 -15.91 -3.47
CA VAL A 5 14.91 -14.94 -2.41
C VAL A 5 13.89 -13.81 -2.51
N PHE A 6 13.11 -13.63 -1.47
CA PHE A 6 12.16 -12.52 -1.32
C PHE A 6 12.79 -11.41 -0.45
N PRO A 7 12.68 -10.13 -0.86
CA PRO A 7 13.04 -9.02 0.02
C PRO A 7 12.20 -9.08 1.30
N ALA A 8 12.80 -8.79 2.45
CA ALA A 8 12.08 -8.75 3.72
C ALA A 8 11.08 -7.59 3.78
N GLY A 9 11.32 -6.52 3.01
CA GLY A 9 10.43 -5.37 2.96
C GLY A 9 10.50 -4.49 4.20
N ASN A 10 9.45 -3.72 4.44
CA ASN A 10 9.27 -2.86 5.60
C ASN A 10 7.80 -2.88 6.02
N VAL A 11 7.50 -2.45 7.24
CA VAL A 11 6.13 -2.23 7.72
C VAL A 11 5.42 -1.24 6.81
N PHE A 12 4.13 -1.47 6.56
CA PHE A 12 3.33 -0.60 5.70
C PHE A 12 3.09 0.76 6.37
N ARG A 13 3.00 1.81 5.59
CA ARG A 13 2.53 3.13 6.01
C ARG A 13 1.04 3.08 6.28
N ASP A 14 0.53 4.05 7.00
CA ASP A 14 -0.88 4.13 7.32
C ASP A 14 -1.41 5.56 7.31
N PHE A 15 -2.72 5.68 7.13
CA PHE A 15 -3.46 6.90 7.41
C PHE A 15 -4.89 6.58 7.84
N ASP A 16 -5.47 7.49 8.64
CA ASP A 16 -6.83 7.39 9.13
C ASP A 16 -7.76 8.36 8.38
N ASN A 17 -8.66 7.79 7.58
CA ASN A 17 -9.69 8.52 6.82
C ASN A 17 -11.11 8.21 7.34
N ARG A 18 -11.27 7.79 8.60
CA ARG A 18 -12.57 7.40 9.16
C ARG A 18 -13.47 8.57 9.54
N THR A 19 -12.94 9.77 9.66
CA THR A 19 -13.72 10.97 9.99
C THR A 19 -13.50 12.09 9.00
N ASN A 20 -14.56 12.84 8.68
CA ASN A 20 -14.51 14.07 7.88
C ASN A 20 -14.57 15.34 8.75
N ARG A 21 -14.71 15.20 10.08
CA ARG A 21 -14.82 16.31 11.04
C ARG A 21 -13.47 16.81 11.50
N ASP A 22 -12.50 15.90 11.59
CA ASP A 22 -11.16 16.16 12.09
C ASP A 22 -10.10 15.51 11.21
N ASN A 23 -8.85 15.85 11.47
CA ASN A 23 -7.72 15.16 10.87
C ASN A 23 -7.49 13.85 11.64
N GLY A 24 -7.51 12.74 10.93
CA GLY A 24 -7.11 11.44 11.47
C GLY A 24 -5.58 11.30 11.57
N GLU A 25 -5.12 10.14 12.00
CA GLU A 25 -3.69 9.83 12.06
C GLU A 25 -3.06 9.95 10.68
N ASN A 26 -1.90 10.61 10.62
CA ASN A 26 -1.16 10.93 9.40
C ASN A 26 -1.91 11.80 8.37
N VAL A 27 -3.03 12.42 8.75
CA VAL A 27 -3.75 13.43 7.94
C VAL A 27 -3.44 14.82 8.48
N ILE A 28 -2.99 15.72 7.62
CA ILE A 28 -2.60 17.10 8.00
C ILE A 28 -3.64 18.15 7.64
N ALA A 29 -4.55 17.84 6.72
CA ALA A 29 -5.64 18.75 6.35
C ALA A 29 -6.88 17.97 5.89
N THR A 30 -8.06 18.51 6.22
CA THR A 30 -9.36 18.03 5.77
C THR A 30 -10.15 19.22 5.26
N ASP A 31 -10.37 19.27 3.95
CA ASP A 31 -11.06 20.37 3.28
C ASP A 31 -12.29 19.87 2.54
N PHE A 32 -13.35 20.67 2.48
CA PHE A 32 -14.54 20.32 1.71
C PHE A 32 -14.57 21.08 0.39
N HIS A 33 -14.54 20.36 -0.72
CA HIS A 33 -14.74 20.89 -2.07
C HIS A 33 -15.92 20.14 -2.70
N ASN A 34 -17.08 20.78 -2.72
CA ASN A 34 -18.33 20.17 -3.16
C ASN A 34 -18.18 19.34 -4.45
N PRO A 35 -18.55 18.04 -4.48
CA PRO A 35 -19.30 17.31 -3.44
C PRO A 35 -18.45 16.46 -2.48
N TYR A 36 -17.12 16.52 -2.55
CA TYR A 36 -16.26 15.61 -1.79
C TYR A 36 -15.41 16.33 -0.74
N PHE A 37 -15.10 15.59 0.32
CA PHE A 37 -14.00 15.93 1.20
C PHE A 37 -12.67 15.56 0.57
N HIS A 38 -11.64 16.35 0.89
CA HIS A 38 -10.26 16.18 0.47
C HIS A 38 -9.39 16.01 1.70
N LYS A 39 -8.65 14.93 1.77
CA LYS A 39 -7.69 14.60 2.82
C LYS A 39 -6.28 14.73 2.28
N THR A 40 -5.50 15.63 2.87
CA THR A 40 -4.06 15.70 2.60
C THR A 40 -3.35 14.88 3.68
N ILE A 41 -2.74 13.77 3.30
CA ILE A 41 -1.92 13.01 4.23
C ILE A 41 -0.56 13.68 4.39
N LYS A 42 0.08 13.44 5.52
CA LYS A 42 1.42 13.93 5.79
C LYS A 42 2.36 13.51 4.66
N PRO A 43 3.15 14.45 4.07
CA PRO A 43 4.14 14.08 3.06
C PRO A 43 5.05 12.98 3.58
N ASP A 44 5.20 11.94 2.78
CA ASP A 44 5.99 10.77 3.12
C ASP A 44 7.48 11.01 2.88
N GLU A 45 8.29 10.18 3.51
CA GLU A 45 9.74 10.20 3.31
C GLU A 45 10.21 8.84 2.76
N ILE A 46 11.32 8.87 2.01
CA ILE A 46 12.03 7.64 1.65
C ILE A 46 12.55 6.99 2.94
N ARG A 47 12.23 5.70 3.15
CA ARG A 47 12.61 4.94 4.34
C ARG A 47 13.76 3.97 4.11
N ALA A 48 14.17 3.77 2.86
CA ALA A 48 15.19 2.78 2.49
C ALA A 48 16.54 2.94 3.22
N ASN A 49 16.87 4.16 3.67
CA ASN A 49 18.10 4.48 4.36
C ASN A 49 17.87 4.98 5.80
N LYS A 50 16.72 4.65 6.38
CA LYS A 50 16.36 5.01 7.77
C LYS A 50 16.42 3.79 8.67
N ASP A 51 16.49 4.03 9.98
CA ASP A 51 16.36 2.98 10.97
C ASP A 51 14.97 2.33 10.87
N PHE A 52 14.93 1.03 11.11
CA PHE A 52 13.69 0.27 11.17
C PHE A 52 12.90 0.63 12.43
N PHE A 53 11.60 0.88 12.27
CA PHE A 53 10.67 1.05 13.36
C PHE A 53 9.50 0.10 13.19
N LEU A 54 9.29 -0.75 14.18
CA LEU A 54 8.12 -1.62 14.24
C LEU A 54 6.96 -0.86 14.88
N TYR A 55 5.85 -0.75 14.16
CA TYR A 55 4.56 -0.29 14.68
C TYR A 55 3.45 -1.21 14.23
N LYS A 56 2.32 -1.10 14.90
CA LYS A 56 1.17 -1.96 14.60
C LYS A 56 0.58 -1.56 13.25
N GLU A 57 0.46 -2.53 12.37
CA GLU A 57 -0.11 -2.37 11.03
C GLU A 57 -1.08 -3.52 10.71
N MET A 58 -1.70 -3.46 9.53
CA MET A 58 -2.64 -4.48 9.03
C MET A 58 -2.09 -5.26 7.82
N ASN A 59 -0.76 -5.37 7.70
CA ASN A 59 -0.09 -6.06 6.59
C ASN A 59 -0.58 -5.57 5.20
N GLY A 60 -0.62 -4.25 5.02
CA GLY A 60 -1.02 -3.61 3.77
C GLY A 60 -2.52 -3.68 3.45
N LYS A 61 -3.36 -4.09 4.39
CA LYS A 61 -4.82 -4.15 4.27
C LYS A 61 -5.47 -2.82 4.64
N PHE A 62 -6.81 -2.77 4.59
CA PHE A 62 -7.59 -1.63 5.02
C PHE A 62 -8.91 -2.10 5.63
N THR A 63 -9.55 -1.21 6.40
CA THR A 63 -10.93 -1.37 6.87
C THR A 63 -11.77 -0.23 6.34
N ILE A 64 -13.03 -0.49 5.99
CA ILE A 64 -14.02 0.55 5.69
C ILE A 64 -14.84 0.80 6.93
N GLU A 65 -14.80 2.03 7.43
CA GLU A 65 -15.42 2.43 8.68
C GLU A 65 -15.60 3.95 8.70
N SER A 66 -16.67 4.45 9.33
CA SER A 66 -16.86 5.87 9.62
C SER A 66 -16.95 6.10 11.13
N GLN A 67 -16.31 7.17 11.59
CA GLN A 67 -16.45 7.66 12.97
C GLN A 67 -17.43 8.85 13.06
N ASP A 68 -17.94 9.33 11.93
CA ASP A 68 -18.83 10.48 11.86
C ASP A 68 -20.28 10.12 12.17
N GLN A 69 -20.65 8.87 11.96
CA GLN A 69 -21.98 8.33 12.15
C GLN A 69 -21.93 6.83 12.47
N GLU A 70 -23.01 6.33 13.07
CA GLU A 70 -23.20 4.89 13.22
C GLU A 70 -23.51 4.28 11.85
N VAL A 71 -22.67 3.34 11.42
CA VAL A 71 -22.74 2.69 10.13
C VAL A 71 -23.12 1.23 10.33
N ARG A 72 -24.20 0.80 9.65
CA ARG A 72 -24.66 -0.59 9.68
C ARG A 72 -24.06 -1.42 8.54
N ASP A 73 -23.93 -0.78 7.37
CA ASP A 73 -23.33 -1.38 6.19
C ASP A 73 -22.23 -0.43 5.64
N PRO A 74 -20.96 -0.63 6.04
CA PRO A 74 -19.85 0.22 5.60
C PRO A 74 -19.71 0.31 4.09
N ASP A 75 -20.09 -0.74 3.36
CA ASP A 75 -19.94 -0.77 1.90
C ASP A 75 -20.91 0.18 1.18
N THR A 76 -22.00 0.56 1.81
CA THR A 76 -23.01 1.47 1.21
C THR A 76 -23.10 2.82 1.92
N GLU A 77 -22.77 2.90 3.20
CA GLU A 77 -23.04 4.07 4.03
C GLU A 77 -21.80 4.95 4.27
N CYS A 78 -20.56 4.43 4.09
CA CYS A 78 -19.36 5.25 4.21
C CYS A 78 -19.17 6.14 2.99
N ASP A 79 -18.83 7.43 3.25
CA ASP A 79 -18.59 8.42 2.22
C ASP A 79 -17.27 8.20 1.47
N TYR A 80 -17.21 8.74 0.25
CA TYR A 80 -15.97 8.82 -0.52
C TYR A 80 -15.26 10.14 -0.29
N THR A 81 -13.93 10.09 -0.16
CA THR A 81 -13.05 11.23 0.00
C THR A 81 -11.89 11.17 -0.99
N PHE A 82 -11.43 12.30 -1.47
CA PHE A 82 -10.17 12.37 -2.19
C PHE A 82 -9.01 12.38 -1.20
N VAL A 83 -8.12 11.41 -1.31
CA VAL A 83 -6.89 11.32 -0.50
C VAL A 83 -5.70 11.70 -1.36
N HIS A 84 -4.92 12.69 -0.90
CA HIS A 84 -3.77 13.24 -1.59
C HIS A 84 -2.48 12.70 -0.99
N PHE A 85 -1.76 11.90 -1.79
CA PHE A 85 -0.47 11.31 -1.48
C PHE A 85 0.65 12.20 -2.02
N THR A 86 1.69 12.40 -1.22
CA THR A 86 2.88 13.17 -1.60
C THR A 86 4.14 12.45 -1.12
N LEU A 87 5.04 12.14 -2.05
CA LEU A 87 6.34 11.52 -1.77
C LEU A 87 7.45 12.44 -2.30
N PRO A 88 8.03 13.32 -1.47
CA PRO A 88 9.17 14.14 -1.84
C PRO A 88 10.40 13.30 -2.15
N MET A 89 11.10 13.65 -3.22
CA MET A 89 12.36 13.05 -3.63
C MET A 89 13.29 14.12 -4.20
N GLN A 90 14.59 13.88 -4.21
CA GLN A 90 15.56 14.81 -4.80
C GLN A 90 15.44 14.92 -6.32
N SER A 91 15.05 13.82 -6.97
CA SER A 91 14.87 13.73 -8.42
C SER A 91 13.92 12.58 -8.77
N PRO A 92 13.24 12.64 -9.92
CA PRO A 92 12.38 11.55 -10.36
C PRO A 92 13.19 10.27 -10.66
N LEU A 93 12.59 9.13 -10.37
CA LEU A 93 13.12 7.83 -10.79
C LEU A 93 12.86 7.63 -12.28
N LEU A 94 13.95 7.42 -13.04
CA LEU A 94 13.87 7.26 -14.49
C LEU A 94 13.66 5.80 -14.89
N GLY A 95 13.04 5.58 -16.04
CA GLY A 95 12.87 4.26 -16.63
C GLY A 95 11.79 3.40 -15.99
N GLY A 96 10.83 4.00 -15.31
CA GLY A 96 9.69 3.30 -14.70
C GLY A 96 8.68 4.25 -14.08
N THR A 97 7.76 3.71 -13.29
CA THR A 97 6.70 4.45 -12.60
C THR A 97 6.76 4.22 -11.10
N VAL A 98 6.35 5.21 -10.34
CA VAL A 98 6.12 5.10 -8.89
C VAL A 98 4.63 4.97 -8.65
N ASN A 99 4.23 4.01 -7.84
CA ASN A 99 2.82 3.70 -7.60
C ASN A 99 2.55 3.58 -6.10
N VAL A 100 1.38 4.05 -5.66
CA VAL A 100 0.80 3.66 -4.37
C VAL A 100 0.35 2.20 -4.45
N PHE A 101 0.65 1.39 -3.42
CA PHE A 101 0.46 -0.05 -3.49
C PHE A 101 -0.03 -0.62 -2.15
N GLY A 102 -0.88 -1.62 -2.22
CA GLY A 102 -1.48 -2.32 -1.08
C GLY A 102 -2.83 -2.92 -1.45
N ALA A 103 -3.58 -3.39 -0.46
CA ALA A 103 -4.92 -3.91 -0.69
C ALA A 103 -5.87 -2.84 -1.27
N LEU A 104 -5.65 -1.55 -0.96
CA LEU A 104 -6.43 -0.42 -1.51
C LEU A 104 -6.33 -0.32 -3.04
N THR A 105 -5.31 -0.90 -3.65
CA THR A 105 -5.12 -0.96 -5.12
C THR A 105 -5.33 -2.37 -5.67
N GLY A 106 -5.87 -3.30 -4.86
CA GLY A 106 -6.00 -4.72 -5.21
C GLY A 106 -4.65 -5.39 -5.47
N TRP A 107 -3.58 -4.92 -4.83
CA TRP A 107 -2.20 -5.42 -5.00
C TRP A 107 -1.69 -5.31 -6.45
N ASN A 108 -2.16 -4.32 -7.17
CA ASN A 108 -1.76 -4.06 -8.56
C ASN A 108 -1.15 -2.67 -8.71
N ALA A 109 -0.05 -2.60 -9.44
CA ALA A 109 0.51 -1.34 -9.92
C ALA A 109 0.00 -1.09 -11.35
N ASN A 110 -0.78 -0.04 -11.54
CA ASN A 110 -1.39 0.31 -12.82
C ASN A 110 -1.57 1.83 -12.94
N LYS A 111 -2.17 2.29 -14.02
CA LYS A 111 -2.32 3.72 -14.30
C LYS A 111 -3.20 4.48 -13.28
N SER A 112 -4.12 3.81 -12.60
CA SER A 112 -5.02 4.47 -11.64
C SER A 112 -4.34 4.81 -10.30
N ASN A 113 -3.23 4.15 -9.99
CA ASN A 113 -2.44 4.37 -8.77
C ASN A 113 -0.99 4.80 -9.05
N GLU A 114 -0.70 5.16 -10.31
CA GLU A 114 0.58 5.74 -10.73
C GLU A 114 0.68 7.19 -10.27
N MET A 115 1.76 7.52 -9.59
CA MET A 115 2.06 8.88 -9.14
C MET A 115 2.70 9.70 -10.26
N THR A 116 2.40 10.98 -10.26
CA THR A 116 2.98 11.93 -11.22
C THR A 116 4.04 12.78 -10.54
N TRP A 117 5.20 12.93 -11.18
CA TRP A 117 6.25 13.82 -10.69
C TRP A 117 5.88 15.29 -10.91
N ASN A 118 5.89 16.06 -9.82
CA ASN A 118 5.69 17.51 -9.85
C ASN A 118 7.03 18.23 -9.68
N PHE A 119 7.51 18.87 -10.73
CA PHE A 119 8.78 19.59 -10.73
C PHE A 119 8.80 20.81 -9.79
N ASN A 120 7.64 21.41 -9.49
CA ASN A 120 7.55 22.58 -8.62
C ASN A 120 7.72 22.21 -7.15
N THR A 121 7.20 21.06 -6.75
CA THR A 121 7.25 20.57 -5.37
C THR A 121 8.39 19.58 -5.15
N SER A 122 9.05 19.14 -6.22
CA SER A 122 10.04 18.05 -6.20
C SER A 122 9.50 16.80 -5.48
N ALA A 123 8.30 16.40 -5.86
CA ALA A 123 7.61 15.27 -5.25
C ALA A 123 6.81 14.46 -6.28
N TYR A 124 6.62 13.19 -5.99
CA TYR A 124 5.57 12.39 -6.62
C TYR A 124 4.23 12.67 -5.93
N GLU A 125 3.20 12.89 -6.70
CA GLU A 125 1.86 13.23 -6.22
C GLU A 125 0.80 12.34 -6.86
N LEU A 126 -0.23 11.98 -6.07
CA LEU A 126 -1.39 11.22 -6.53
C LEU A 126 -2.61 11.59 -5.68
N SER A 127 -3.76 11.70 -6.33
CA SER A 127 -5.05 11.81 -5.66
C SER A 127 -5.89 10.58 -5.97
N MET A 128 -6.38 9.90 -4.94
CA MET A 128 -7.24 8.73 -5.07
C MET A 128 -8.59 8.97 -4.39
N LEU A 129 -9.67 8.54 -5.03
CA LEU A 129 -11.01 8.55 -4.43
C LEU A 129 -11.18 7.25 -3.62
N LEU A 130 -11.19 7.36 -2.30
CA LEU A 130 -11.28 6.24 -1.36
C LEU A 130 -12.47 6.42 -0.43
N LYS A 131 -13.05 5.34 0.07
CA LYS A 131 -14.06 5.40 1.12
C LYS A 131 -13.46 5.80 2.46
N GLN A 132 -14.28 6.28 3.39
CA GLN A 132 -13.87 6.42 4.77
C GLN A 132 -13.38 5.07 5.32
N GLY A 133 -12.24 5.10 6.01
CA GLY A 133 -11.60 3.89 6.50
C GLY A 133 -10.20 4.13 7.05
N TYR A 134 -9.61 3.09 7.56
CA TYR A 134 -8.20 3.06 7.97
C TYR A 134 -7.42 2.24 6.95
N TYR A 135 -6.31 2.77 6.44
CA TYR A 135 -5.61 2.22 5.28
C TYR A 135 -4.14 2.00 5.57
N ASN A 136 -3.64 0.82 5.17
CA ASN A 136 -2.21 0.60 5.01
C ASN A 136 -1.83 0.68 3.53
N TYR A 137 -0.62 1.20 3.25
CA TYR A 137 -0.07 1.33 1.91
C TYR A 137 1.45 1.38 1.93
N GLN A 138 2.05 1.25 0.76
CA GLN A 138 3.47 1.49 0.53
C GLN A 138 3.66 2.08 -0.87
N TYR A 139 4.86 2.54 -1.16
CA TYR A 139 5.24 2.97 -2.50
C TYR A 139 6.11 1.91 -3.16
N VAL A 140 5.81 1.66 -4.43
CA VAL A 140 6.60 0.72 -5.24
C VAL A 140 7.07 1.40 -6.53
N TYR A 141 8.25 1.00 -6.98
CA TYR A 141 8.77 1.36 -8.29
C TYR A 141 8.57 0.19 -9.25
N VAL A 142 8.03 0.47 -10.43
CA VAL A 142 7.83 -0.51 -11.51
C VAL A 142 8.73 -0.14 -12.67
N PRO A 143 9.83 -0.86 -12.91
CA PRO A 143 10.70 -0.62 -14.07
C PRO A 143 9.92 -0.81 -15.38
N GLN A 144 10.25 -0.02 -16.40
CA GLN A 144 9.62 -0.13 -17.72
C GLN A 144 9.78 -1.55 -18.27
N GLY A 145 8.66 -2.18 -18.63
CA GLY A 145 8.62 -3.55 -19.14
C GLY A 145 8.73 -4.66 -18.08
N ALA A 146 8.91 -4.33 -16.81
CA ALA A 146 8.85 -5.30 -15.71
C ALA A 146 7.40 -5.69 -15.41
N LYS A 147 7.23 -6.92 -14.90
CA LYS A 147 5.94 -7.42 -14.41
C LYS A 147 5.83 -7.34 -12.88
N THR A 148 6.94 -7.08 -12.20
CA THR A 148 7.03 -7.04 -10.75
C THR A 148 7.38 -5.64 -10.29
N ALA A 149 6.72 -5.20 -9.23
CA ALA A 149 7.02 -3.96 -8.54
C ALA A 149 8.11 -4.21 -7.48
N ASP A 150 8.92 -3.18 -7.20
CA ASP A 150 9.98 -3.21 -6.20
C ASP A 150 9.79 -2.05 -5.21
N ALA A 151 9.65 -2.36 -3.93
CA ALA A 151 9.53 -1.38 -2.86
C ALA A 151 10.90 -0.99 -2.25
N THR A 152 11.96 -1.77 -2.52
CA THR A 152 13.22 -1.72 -1.78
C THR A 152 13.89 -0.33 -1.81
N ASN A 153 13.84 0.36 -2.95
CA ASN A 153 14.48 1.67 -3.12
C ASN A 153 13.75 2.81 -2.38
N ILE A 154 12.50 2.62 -2.03
CA ILE A 154 11.66 3.64 -1.38
C ILE A 154 11.42 3.25 0.08
N GLU A 155 10.99 2.02 0.32
CA GLU A 155 10.63 1.53 1.65
C GLU A 155 11.80 0.89 2.41
N GLY A 156 12.79 0.38 1.70
CA GLY A 156 13.87 -0.42 2.28
C GLY A 156 13.52 -1.91 2.35
N SER A 157 14.45 -2.67 2.94
CA SER A 157 14.28 -4.09 3.21
C SER A 157 15.02 -4.43 4.50
N PHE A 158 14.28 -4.72 5.55
CA PHE A 158 14.77 -4.89 6.91
C PHE A 158 14.47 -6.31 7.39
N TRP A 159 15.47 -6.98 7.91
CA TRP A 159 15.33 -8.37 8.37
C TRP A 159 14.38 -8.50 9.58
N GLU A 160 14.19 -7.40 10.31
CA GLU A 160 13.27 -7.30 11.45
C GLU A 160 11.79 -7.28 11.03
N THR A 161 11.51 -7.07 9.74
CA THR A 161 10.13 -7.06 9.22
C THR A 161 9.54 -8.47 9.32
N GLY A 162 8.42 -8.58 10.05
CA GLY A 162 7.67 -9.83 10.14
C GLY A 162 6.94 -10.12 8.83
N ASN A 163 7.21 -11.28 8.23
CA ASN A 163 6.56 -11.72 7.00
C ASN A 163 5.87 -13.06 7.19
N GLU A 164 4.68 -13.18 6.63
CA GLU A 164 3.95 -14.41 6.53
C GLU A 164 4.14 -15.00 5.11
N TYR A 165 4.69 -16.19 5.04
CA TYR A 165 4.89 -16.91 3.79
C TYR A 165 3.89 -18.05 3.68
N GLN A 166 3.21 -18.12 2.54
CA GLN A 166 2.26 -19.19 2.22
C GLN A 166 2.81 -20.00 1.04
N ILE A 167 3.01 -21.29 1.25
CA ILE A 167 3.50 -22.20 0.22
C ILE A 167 2.40 -23.17 -0.14
N PHE A 168 2.01 -23.17 -1.41
CA PHE A 168 1.03 -24.08 -1.97
C PHE A 168 1.73 -25.06 -2.92
N VAL A 169 1.52 -26.35 -2.74
CA VAL A 169 2.04 -27.38 -3.63
C VAL A 169 0.91 -28.00 -4.41
N TYR A 170 0.98 -27.87 -5.73
CA TYR A 170 0.00 -28.44 -6.64
C TYR A 170 0.59 -29.64 -7.38
N TYR A 171 -0.21 -30.70 -7.53
CA TYR A 171 0.08 -31.84 -8.36
C TYR A 171 -0.82 -31.83 -9.59
N SER A 172 -0.19 -31.87 -10.77
CA SER A 172 -0.86 -31.98 -12.06
C SER A 172 -0.69 -33.39 -12.60
N ASP A 173 -1.79 -34.13 -12.77
CA ASP A 173 -1.77 -35.45 -13.39
C ASP A 173 -2.03 -35.28 -14.90
N TYR A 174 -1.28 -36.01 -15.72
CA TYR A 174 -1.40 -35.97 -17.19
C TYR A 174 -2.80 -36.35 -17.70
N SER A 175 -3.56 -37.07 -16.90
CA SER A 175 -4.93 -37.52 -17.20
C SER A 175 -6.00 -36.60 -16.61
N ALA A 176 -5.66 -35.74 -15.67
CA ALA A 176 -6.59 -34.82 -15.03
C ALA A 176 -6.65 -33.47 -15.78
N ARG A 177 -7.84 -32.87 -15.78
CA ARG A 177 -8.07 -31.53 -16.36
C ARG A 177 -7.91 -30.39 -15.33
N TYR A 178 -7.34 -30.68 -14.18
CA TYR A 178 -7.17 -29.72 -13.08
C TYR A 178 -5.93 -30.07 -12.25
N ASP A 179 -5.36 -29.04 -11.64
CA ASP A 179 -4.30 -29.17 -10.66
C ASP A 179 -4.90 -29.41 -9.27
N ARG A 180 -4.37 -30.36 -8.54
CA ARG A 180 -4.83 -30.71 -7.20
C ARG A 180 -3.87 -30.15 -6.16
N LEU A 181 -4.36 -29.33 -5.23
CA LEU A 181 -3.59 -28.90 -4.06
C LEU A 181 -3.29 -30.13 -3.19
N VAL A 182 -2.01 -30.46 -3.04
CA VAL A 182 -1.53 -31.63 -2.28
C VAL A 182 -0.77 -31.25 -1.02
N GLY A 183 -0.37 -29.99 -0.89
CA GLY A 183 0.31 -29.49 0.31
C GLY A 183 0.10 -28.00 0.48
N TYR A 184 0.06 -27.57 1.74
CA TYR A 184 0.01 -26.18 2.15
C TYR A 184 0.80 -26.00 3.45
N ILE A 185 1.58 -24.94 3.55
CA ILE A 185 2.24 -24.53 4.77
C ILE A 185 2.17 -23.02 4.92
N LEU A 186 1.97 -22.57 6.14
CA LEU A 186 2.09 -21.19 6.57
C LEU A 186 3.34 -21.05 7.44
N MET A 187 4.17 -20.07 7.17
CA MET A 187 5.40 -19.78 7.92
C MET A 187 5.45 -18.32 8.26
N ASN A 188 5.83 -17.99 9.49
CA ASN A 188 6.09 -16.62 9.91
C ASN A 188 7.61 -16.42 10.08
N SER A 189 8.18 -15.36 9.52
CA SER A 189 9.64 -15.14 9.57
C SER A 189 10.16 -14.80 10.97
N ASN A 190 9.28 -14.39 11.90
CA ASN A 190 9.64 -13.99 13.25
C ASN A 190 9.26 -15.01 14.33
N GLU A 191 8.72 -16.16 13.95
CA GLU A 191 8.44 -17.28 14.86
C GLU A 191 9.51 -18.35 14.64
N ASP A 192 10.34 -18.57 15.68
CA ASP A 192 11.27 -19.71 15.81
C ASP A 192 10.53 -21.01 16.21
#